data_6c97405873153b30730b48ac2a2f9824
#
_entry.id   6c97405873153b30730b48ac2a2f9824
#
_cell.length_a   1.000
_cell.length_b   1.000
_cell.length_c   1.000
_cell.angle_alpha   90.00
_cell.angle_beta   90.00
_cell.angle_gamma   90.00
#
_symmetry.space_group_name_H-M   'P 1'
#
loop_
_entity.id
_entity.type
_entity.pdbx_description
1 polymer ?
#
loop_
_entity_poly.entity_id
_entity_poly.type
_entity_poly.pdbx_seq_one_letter_code
_entity_poly.pdbx_strand_id
1 'polypeptide(L)'
;VRVDGRAVVKPAHPVSADAALTIDADDGYVSRAAHKLVAALDATAREGRPLEIEGALALDLGASTGGFTQVLLERGARRVIALDVGHGQLDPLLRADARVVVVEGENARALTAERLAAVSGVAERPDLVVGDLSFISLTLVLPAIVATVGTSVPLVLLIKPQFEVGRQGIREGVVRDADERAEAIMSVLWAAHDVGLAADTIAPSPLAGVHGNLEFLAVFRPTVGRSPTQWTEHVDALAHARGV
;
A
#
# COMPACT_ATOMS: atom_id res chain seq x y z
N VAL A 1 -3.92 2.17 -23.07
CA VAL A 1 -4.19 2.00 -24.51
C VAL A 1 -3.63 3.21 -25.25
N ARG A 2 -2.97 3.00 -26.38
CA ARG A 2 -2.55 4.06 -27.30
C ARG A 2 -3.38 3.97 -28.57
N VAL A 3 -3.77 5.13 -29.07
CA VAL A 3 -4.41 5.32 -30.38
C VAL A 3 -3.42 6.08 -31.24
N ASP A 4 -2.98 5.49 -32.35
CA ASP A 4 -1.96 6.06 -33.23
C ASP A 4 -0.69 6.52 -32.48
N GLY A 5 -0.24 5.69 -31.52
CA GLY A 5 0.93 5.94 -30.66
C GLY A 5 0.72 6.94 -29.53
N ARG A 6 -0.45 7.61 -29.43
CA ARG A 6 -0.77 8.56 -28.36
C ARG A 6 -1.53 7.87 -27.23
N ALA A 7 -1.10 8.08 -25.98
CA ALA A 7 -1.80 7.53 -24.82
C ALA A 7 -3.20 8.12 -24.66
N VAL A 8 -4.21 7.26 -24.54
CA VAL A 8 -5.61 7.61 -24.32
C VAL A 8 -6.08 7.05 -23.00
N VAL A 9 -6.54 7.94 -22.12
CA VAL A 9 -6.92 7.60 -20.73
C VAL A 9 -8.45 7.53 -20.57
N LYS A 10 -9.21 8.22 -21.45
CA LYS A 10 -10.68 8.27 -21.36
C LYS A 10 -11.29 7.04 -22.05
N PRO A 11 -12.08 6.20 -21.36
CA PRO A 11 -12.72 5.03 -21.99
C PRO A 11 -13.62 5.37 -23.18
N ALA A 12 -14.28 6.53 -23.16
CA ALA A 12 -15.17 7.01 -24.23
C ALA A 12 -14.45 7.89 -25.26
N HIS A 13 -13.13 7.75 -25.43
CA HIS A 13 -12.42 8.48 -26.46
C HIS A 13 -12.85 8.00 -27.86
N PRO A 14 -13.31 8.91 -28.76
CA PRO A 14 -13.66 8.51 -30.11
C PRO A 14 -12.43 8.00 -30.87
N VAL A 15 -12.54 6.83 -31.46
CA VAL A 15 -11.46 6.19 -32.21
C VAL A 15 -11.95 5.99 -33.67
N SER A 16 -11.16 6.38 -34.65
CA SER A 16 -11.49 6.13 -36.06
C SER A 16 -11.36 4.63 -36.35
N ALA A 17 -12.10 4.14 -37.35
CA ALA A 17 -12.08 2.73 -37.73
C ALA A 17 -10.68 2.27 -38.20
N ASP A 18 -9.86 3.19 -38.70
CA ASP A 18 -8.52 2.90 -39.24
C ASP A 18 -7.40 3.18 -38.22
N ALA A 19 -7.74 3.58 -36.96
CA ALA A 19 -6.75 3.90 -35.95
C ALA A 19 -5.98 2.65 -35.48
N ALA A 20 -4.67 2.78 -35.35
CA ALA A 20 -3.82 1.75 -34.78
C ALA A 20 -3.98 1.73 -33.25
N LEU A 21 -4.59 0.67 -32.71
CA LEU A 21 -4.71 0.46 -31.28
C LEU A 21 -3.54 -0.38 -30.77
N THR A 22 -2.80 0.15 -29.81
CA THR A 22 -1.79 -0.60 -29.08
C THR A 22 -2.10 -0.59 -27.59
N ILE A 23 -2.00 -1.76 -26.99
CA ILE A 23 -2.02 -1.91 -25.55
C ILE A 23 -0.55 -1.96 -25.13
N ASP A 24 -0.14 -1.11 -24.19
CA ASP A 24 1.19 -1.21 -23.61
C ASP A 24 1.35 -2.66 -23.09
N ALA A 25 2.56 -3.21 -23.19
CA ALA A 25 2.80 -4.60 -22.81
C ALA A 25 2.22 -4.86 -21.42
N ASP A 26 1.43 -5.93 -21.31
CA ASP A 26 0.96 -6.43 -20.04
C ASP A 26 2.20 -6.87 -19.24
N ASP A 27 2.44 -6.24 -18.11
CA ASP A 27 3.54 -6.58 -17.22
C ASP A 27 3.21 -7.79 -16.32
N GLY A 28 2.04 -8.41 -16.55
CA GLY A 28 1.56 -9.58 -15.85
C GLY A 28 0.93 -9.28 -14.47
N TYR A 29 0.86 -8.03 -14.05
CA TYR A 29 0.22 -7.67 -12.79
C TYR A 29 -1.27 -7.39 -12.95
N VAL A 30 -2.09 -7.95 -12.04
CA VAL A 30 -3.55 -7.70 -12.00
C VAL A 30 -3.91 -6.26 -11.68
N SER A 31 -2.95 -5.50 -11.16
CA SER A 31 -3.10 -4.09 -10.81
C SER A 31 -1.75 -3.38 -10.82
N ARG A 32 -1.74 -2.13 -11.30
CA ARG A 32 -0.57 -1.26 -11.20
C ARG A 32 -0.11 -1.02 -9.75
N ALA A 33 -0.96 -1.26 -8.75
CA ALA A 33 -0.59 -1.19 -7.34
C ALA A 33 0.58 -2.13 -7.00
N ALA A 34 0.74 -3.25 -7.71
CA ALA A 34 1.86 -4.17 -7.56
C ALA A 34 3.22 -3.46 -7.59
N HIS A 35 3.41 -2.51 -8.53
CA HIS A 35 4.65 -1.74 -8.63
C HIS A 35 5.01 -0.93 -7.39
N LYS A 36 4.00 -0.52 -6.60
CA LYS A 36 4.24 0.20 -5.35
C LYS A 36 4.89 -0.72 -4.31
N LEU A 37 4.37 -1.95 -4.17
CA LEU A 37 4.97 -2.92 -3.25
C LEU A 37 6.35 -3.33 -3.73
N VAL A 38 6.52 -3.62 -5.02
CA VAL A 38 7.85 -3.91 -5.61
C VAL A 38 8.84 -2.81 -5.27
N ALA A 39 8.45 -1.54 -5.45
CA ALA A 39 9.33 -0.41 -5.14
C ALA A 39 9.72 -0.33 -3.66
N ALA A 40 8.79 -0.64 -2.74
CA ALA A 40 9.08 -0.70 -1.30
C ALA A 40 10.08 -1.81 -0.98
N LEU A 41 9.88 -3.00 -1.56
CA LEU A 41 10.79 -4.14 -1.38
C LEU A 41 12.17 -3.86 -1.94
N ASP A 42 12.25 -3.24 -3.11
CA ASP A 42 13.51 -2.86 -3.75
C ASP A 42 14.23 -1.75 -2.97
N ALA A 43 13.50 -0.82 -2.35
CA ALA A 43 14.08 0.21 -1.50
C ALA A 43 14.78 -0.42 -0.28
N THR A 44 14.11 -1.34 0.42
CA THR A 44 14.70 -2.04 1.57
C THR A 44 15.90 -2.91 1.18
N ALA A 45 15.84 -3.56 0.02
CA ALA A 45 16.95 -4.37 -0.49
C ALA A 45 18.18 -3.51 -0.85
N ARG A 46 17.97 -2.34 -1.48
CA ARG A 46 19.06 -1.38 -1.78
C ARG A 46 19.72 -0.83 -0.53
N GLU A 47 18.99 -0.73 0.57
CA GLU A 47 19.53 -0.35 1.89
C GLU A 47 20.23 -1.50 2.62
N GLY A 48 20.34 -2.68 1.98
CA GLY A 48 20.94 -3.89 2.57
C GLY A 48 20.08 -4.56 3.64
N ARG A 49 18.79 -4.27 3.66
CA ARG A 49 17.82 -4.75 4.66
C ARG A 49 16.55 -5.30 4.00
N PRO A 50 16.66 -6.33 3.15
CA PRO A 50 15.48 -6.89 2.49
C PRO A 50 14.44 -7.37 3.50
N LEU A 51 13.18 -7.42 3.08
CA LEU A 51 12.09 -8.04 3.81
C LEU A 51 12.02 -9.52 3.44
N GLU A 52 11.93 -10.38 4.45
CA GLU A 52 11.77 -11.81 4.25
C GLU A 52 10.30 -12.12 3.93
N ILE A 53 10.05 -12.59 2.71
CA ILE A 53 8.70 -12.90 2.23
C ILE A 53 8.55 -14.40 1.95
N GLU A 54 9.64 -15.04 1.55
CA GLU A 54 9.61 -16.47 1.26
C GLU A 54 9.19 -17.27 2.50
N GLY A 55 8.19 -18.11 2.32
CA GLY A 55 7.60 -18.92 3.39
C GLY A 55 6.74 -18.14 4.39
N ALA A 56 6.58 -16.82 4.27
CA ALA A 56 5.80 -16.01 5.19
C ALA A 56 4.28 -16.20 5.04
N LEU A 57 3.56 -16.09 6.14
CA LEU A 57 2.14 -15.77 6.16
C LEU A 57 2.00 -14.24 6.11
N ALA A 58 1.48 -13.69 5.03
CA ALA A 58 1.30 -12.27 4.86
C ALA A 58 -0.16 -11.84 5.04
N LEU A 59 -0.38 -10.64 5.56
CA LEU A 59 -1.68 -9.97 5.61
C LEU A 59 -1.64 -8.76 4.67
N ASP A 60 -2.52 -8.76 3.66
CA ASP A 60 -2.69 -7.67 2.70
C ASP A 60 -3.96 -6.90 3.06
N LEU A 61 -3.81 -5.67 3.55
CA LEU A 61 -4.89 -4.78 3.97
C LEU A 61 -5.28 -3.82 2.84
N GLY A 62 -6.53 -3.93 2.39
CA GLY A 62 -7.01 -3.21 1.20
C GLY A 62 -6.56 -3.91 -0.08
N ALA A 63 -6.73 -5.23 -0.13
CA ALA A 63 -6.26 -6.06 -1.23
C ALA A 63 -6.85 -5.67 -2.59
N SER A 64 -8.08 -5.15 -2.65
CA SER A 64 -8.76 -4.70 -3.86
C SER A 64 -8.67 -5.74 -4.98
N THR A 65 -8.07 -5.42 -6.13
CA THR A 65 -7.86 -6.35 -7.26
C THR A 65 -6.75 -7.36 -7.02
N GLY A 66 -5.91 -7.18 -5.98
CA GLY A 66 -4.90 -8.15 -5.59
C GLY A 66 -3.46 -7.86 -6.02
N GLY A 67 -3.16 -6.60 -6.39
CA GLY A 67 -1.80 -6.27 -6.84
C GLY A 67 -0.72 -6.57 -5.80
N PHE A 68 -0.94 -6.24 -4.52
CA PHE A 68 0.00 -6.58 -3.46
C PHE A 68 0.01 -8.08 -3.16
N THR A 69 -1.16 -8.70 -3.12
CA THR A 69 -1.30 -10.17 -2.96
C THR A 69 -0.48 -10.92 -4.02
N GLN A 70 -0.55 -10.52 -5.29
CA GLN A 70 0.20 -11.15 -6.37
C GLN A 70 1.72 -11.05 -6.13
N VAL A 71 2.22 -9.86 -5.82
CA VAL A 71 3.66 -9.66 -5.53
C VAL A 71 4.13 -10.53 -4.36
N LEU A 72 3.34 -10.63 -3.30
CA LEU A 72 3.67 -11.49 -2.15
C LEU A 72 3.78 -12.96 -2.56
N LEU A 73 2.84 -13.46 -3.38
CA LEU A 73 2.86 -14.84 -3.88
C LEU A 73 4.06 -15.10 -4.80
N GLU A 74 4.41 -14.17 -5.68
CA GLU A 74 5.57 -14.24 -6.57
C GLU A 74 6.91 -14.21 -5.81
N ARG A 75 6.92 -13.51 -4.66
CA ARG A 75 8.09 -13.47 -3.74
C ARG A 75 8.12 -14.65 -2.76
N GLY A 76 7.25 -15.67 -2.94
CA GLY A 76 7.31 -16.93 -2.21
C GLY A 76 6.54 -16.94 -0.90
N ALA A 77 5.63 -16.02 -0.64
CA ALA A 77 4.74 -16.12 0.51
C ALA A 77 4.00 -17.47 0.49
N ARG A 78 4.03 -18.20 1.62
CA ARG A 78 3.34 -19.50 1.72
C ARG A 78 1.83 -19.34 1.76
N ARG A 79 1.35 -18.19 2.24
CA ARG A 79 -0.07 -17.85 2.30
C ARG A 79 -0.25 -16.34 2.41
N VAL A 80 -1.30 -15.81 1.78
CA VAL A 80 -1.69 -14.41 1.88
C VAL A 80 -3.14 -14.33 2.33
N ILE A 81 -3.40 -13.61 3.43
CA ILE A 81 -4.76 -13.21 3.83
C ILE A 81 -5.04 -11.89 3.13
N ALA A 82 -5.86 -11.92 2.08
CA ALA A 82 -6.26 -10.76 1.30
C ALA A 82 -7.54 -10.17 1.90
N LEU A 83 -7.40 -9.09 2.68
CA LEU A 83 -8.49 -8.46 3.42
C LEU A 83 -8.92 -7.16 2.76
N ASP A 84 -10.22 -7.01 2.51
CA ASP A 84 -10.80 -5.78 1.98
C ASP A 84 -12.20 -5.52 2.56
N VAL A 85 -12.57 -4.24 2.66
CA VAL A 85 -13.93 -3.83 3.04
C VAL A 85 -14.93 -4.02 1.89
N GLY A 86 -14.44 -4.03 0.66
CA GLY A 86 -15.21 -4.30 -0.55
C GLY A 86 -15.51 -5.77 -0.77
N HIS A 87 -16.24 -6.07 -1.83
CA HIS A 87 -16.62 -7.43 -2.20
C HIS A 87 -16.40 -7.66 -3.70
N GLY A 88 -15.97 -8.87 -4.07
CA GLY A 88 -15.87 -9.31 -5.45
C GLY A 88 -14.84 -8.56 -6.31
N GLN A 89 -13.87 -7.89 -5.68
CA GLN A 89 -12.86 -7.10 -6.40
C GLN A 89 -11.62 -7.91 -6.76
N LEU A 90 -11.27 -8.89 -5.92
CA LEU A 90 -10.05 -9.68 -6.10
C LEU A 90 -10.10 -10.45 -7.42
N ASP A 91 -9.00 -10.38 -8.18
CA ASP A 91 -8.85 -11.08 -9.46
C ASP A 91 -9.19 -12.56 -9.33
N PRO A 92 -9.95 -13.14 -10.29
CA PRO A 92 -10.39 -14.54 -10.23
C PRO A 92 -9.23 -15.54 -10.15
N LEU A 93 -8.08 -15.27 -10.76
CA LEU A 93 -6.90 -16.16 -10.69
C LEU A 93 -6.31 -16.16 -9.27
N LEU A 94 -6.22 -14.99 -8.64
CA LEU A 94 -5.74 -14.88 -7.26
C LEU A 94 -6.74 -15.50 -6.28
N ARG A 95 -8.03 -15.30 -6.51
CA ARG A 95 -9.09 -15.92 -5.70
C ARG A 95 -9.06 -17.44 -5.77
N ALA A 96 -8.64 -18.02 -6.88
CA ALA A 96 -8.53 -19.47 -7.09
C ALA A 96 -7.20 -20.07 -6.57
N ASP A 97 -6.21 -19.25 -6.24
CA ASP A 97 -4.94 -19.74 -5.70
C ASP A 97 -5.15 -20.27 -4.26
N ALA A 98 -4.77 -21.52 -4.03
CA ALA A 98 -4.94 -22.17 -2.73
C ALA A 98 -4.15 -21.51 -1.59
N ARG A 99 -3.18 -20.67 -1.91
CA ARG A 99 -2.41 -19.89 -0.94
C ARG A 99 -3.11 -18.61 -0.51
N VAL A 100 -4.17 -18.18 -1.21
CA VAL A 100 -4.91 -16.94 -0.90
C VAL A 100 -6.13 -17.24 -0.05
N VAL A 101 -6.22 -16.56 1.08
CA VAL A 101 -7.40 -16.55 1.94
C VAL A 101 -8.10 -15.22 1.75
N VAL A 102 -9.27 -15.25 1.10
CA VAL A 102 -10.04 -14.04 0.80
C VAL A 102 -10.94 -13.68 1.97
N VAL A 103 -10.80 -12.45 2.48
CA VAL A 103 -11.59 -11.90 3.58
C VAL A 103 -12.23 -10.59 3.10
N GLU A 104 -13.50 -10.62 2.77
CA GLU A 104 -14.26 -9.48 2.26
C GLU A 104 -15.24 -8.93 3.29
N GLY A 105 -15.57 -7.64 3.19
CA GLY A 105 -16.49 -6.97 4.11
C GLY A 105 -15.90 -6.63 5.47
N GLU A 106 -14.58 -6.76 5.65
CA GLU A 106 -13.90 -6.50 6.92
C GLU A 106 -13.18 -5.15 6.92
N ASN A 107 -13.41 -4.39 7.98
CA ASN A 107 -12.79 -3.09 8.16
C ASN A 107 -11.50 -3.23 8.99
N ALA A 108 -10.36 -2.92 8.39
CA ALA A 108 -9.05 -2.97 9.04
C ALA A 108 -8.98 -2.14 10.35
N ARG A 109 -9.78 -1.08 10.48
CA ARG A 109 -9.83 -0.24 11.69
C ARG A 109 -10.33 -0.98 12.93
N ALA A 110 -11.15 -2.02 12.75
CA ALA A 110 -11.75 -2.78 13.85
C ALA A 110 -11.13 -4.17 14.01
N LEU A 111 -10.01 -4.43 13.33
CA LEU A 111 -9.37 -5.74 13.32
C LEU A 111 -8.71 -6.01 14.68
N THR A 112 -8.83 -7.28 15.14
CA THR A 112 -8.08 -7.86 16.26
C THR A 112 -7.56 -9.22 15.85
N ALA A 113 -6.63 -9.81 16.61
CA ALA A 113 -6.12 -11.16 16.35
C ALA A 113 -7.25 -12.20 16.31
N GLU A 114 -8.18 -12.13 17.28
CA GLU A 114 -9.33 -13.03 17.35
C GLU A 114 -10.27 -12.86 16.15
N ARG A 115 -10.52 -11.61 15.77
CA ARG A 115 -11.37 -11.31 14.62
C ARG A 115 -10.74 -11.82 13.32
N LEU A 116 -9.44 -11.55 13.10
CA LEU A 116 -8.71 -12.04 11.93
C LEU A 116 -8.78 -13.57 11.87
N ALA A 117 -8.50 -14.27 12.97
CA ALA A 117 -8.58 -15.71 13.02
C ALA A 117 -9.99 -16.24 12.71
N ALA A 118 -11.02 -15.59 13.25
CA ALA A 118 -12.41 -15.99 13.03
C ALA A 118 -12.87 -15.84 11.57
N VAL A 119 -12.50 -14.74 10.89
CA VAL A 119 -12.96 -14.46 9.52
C VAL A 119 -12.10 -15.12 8.45
N SER A 120 -10.82 -15.34 8.72
CA SER A 120 -9.89 -15.98 7.77
C SER A 120 -9.79 -17.49 7.94
N GLY A 121 -10.17 -18.03 9.11
CA GLY A 121 -9.90 -19.42 9.48
C GLY A 121 -8.41 -19.71 9.74
N VAL A 122 -7.56 -18.67 9.82
CA VAL A 122 -6.11 -18.77 10.06
C VAL A 122 -5.81 -18.28 11.46
N ALA A 123 -5.46 -19.21 12.36
CA ALA A 123 -5.15 -18.88 13.75
C ALA A 123 -3.72 -18.35 13.95
N GLU A 124 -2.84 -18.57 12.98
CA GLU A 124 -1.46 -18.11 13.04
C GLU A 124 -1.39 -16.59 12.87
N ARG A 125 -0.46 -15.97 13.61
CA ARG A 125 -0.17 -14.55 13.45
C ARG A 125 0.59 -14.32 12.14
N PRO A 126 0.22 -13.32 11.33
CA PRO A 126 0.99 -12.93 10.15
C PRO A 126 2.44 -12.58 10.48
N ASP A 127 3.34 -12.95 9.59
CA ASP A 127 4.78 -12.66 9.64
C ASP A 127 5.11 -11.30 9.00
N LEU A 128 4.21 -10.80 8.12
CA LEU A 128 4.34 -9.54 7.40
C LEU A 128 2.95 -8.94 7.19
N VAL A 129 2.83 -7.62 7.31
CA VAL A 129 1.64 -6.87 6.90
C VAL A 129 1.99 -5.92 5.77
N VAL A 130 1.19 -5.90 4.73
CA VAL A 130 1.24 -4.88 3.69
C VAL A 130 -0.10 -4.16 3.60
N GLY A 131 -0.15 -2.91 3.12
CA GLY A 131 -1.41 -2.21 3.01
C GLY A 131 -1.40 -1.05 2.04
N ASP A 132 -2.40 -1.03 1.14
CA ASP A 132 -2.72 0.06 0.21
C ASP A 132 -4.15 0.56 0.49
N LEU A 133 -4.39 1.04 1.71
CA LEU A 133 -5.71 1.46 2.18
C LEU A 133 -6.16 2.77 1.53
N SER A 134 -7.45 2.91 1.28
CA SER A 134 -8.07 4.12 0.73
C SER A 134 -9.24 4.57 1.59
N PHE A 135 -9.52 5.88 1.58
CA PHE A 135 -10.65 6.51 2.28
C PHE A 135 -10.61 6.40 3.81
N ILE A 136 -9.44 6.09 4.37
CA ILE A 136 -9.20 6.04 5.80
C ILE A 136 -7.78 6.53 6.09
N SER A 137 -7.60 7.25 7.20
CA SER A 137 -6.27 7.62 7.68
C SER A 137 -5.58 6.41 8.31
N LEU A 138 -4.29 6.24 8.03
CA LEU A 138 -3.46 5.21 8.67
C LEU A 138 -3.37 5.43 10.19
N THR A 139 -3.45 6.68 10.66
CA THR A 139 -3.44 6.97 12.10
C THR A 139 -4.58 6.28 12.86
N LEU A 140 -5.71 6.00 12.18
CA LEU A 140 -6.85 5.29 12.75
C LEU A 140 -6.72 3.76 12.65
N VAL A 141 -5.88 3.26 11.74
CA VAL A 141 -5.74 1.81 11.48
C VAL A 141 -4.53 1.22 12.22
N LEU A 142 -3.47 1.98 12.41
CA LEU A 142 -2.24 1.54 13.08
C LEU A 142 -2.49 0.88 14.44
N PRO A 143 -3.35 1.42 15.33
CA PRO A 143 -3.64 0.75 16.60
C PRO A 143 -4.27 -0.65 16.41
N ALA A 144 -5.16 -0.82 15.45
CA ALA A 144 -5.79 -2.10 15.15
C ALA A 144 -4.79 -3.10 14.53
N ILE A 145 -3.90 -2.64 13.65
CA ILE A 145 -2.82 -3.49 13.11
C ILE A 145 -1.96 -4.02 14.27
N VAL A 146 -1.49 -3.13 15.16
CA VAL A 146 -0.65 -3.53 16.30
C VAL A 146 -1.41 -4.45 17.25
N ALA A 147 -2.69 -4.20 17.52
CA ALA A 147 -3.53 -5.10 18.32
C ALA A 147 -3.68 -6.49 17.68
N THR A 148 -3.63 -6.57 16.35
CA THR A 148 -3.78 -7.82 15.60
C THR A 148 -2.47 -8.61 15.53
N VAL A 149 -1.36 -7.95 15.16
CA VAL A 149 -0.09 -8.65 14.87
C VAL A 149 1.04 -8.32 15.85
N GLY A 150 0.84 -7.36 16.74
CA GLY A 150 1.89 -6.87 17.65
C GLY A 150 2.89 -5.95 16.94
N THR A 151 3.88 -5.46 17.70
CA THR A 151 4.92 -4.54 17.20
C THR A 151 6.14 -5.25 16.62
N SER A 152 6.21 -6.58 16.71
CA SER A 152 7.36 -7.36 16.21
C SER A 152 7.26 -7.77 14.75
N VAL A 153 6.12 -7.52 14.11
CA VAL A 153 5.89 -7.85 12.70
C VAL A 153 6.23 -6.65 11.82
N PRO A 154 7.01 -6.81 10.75
CA PRO A 154 7.27 -5.73 9.82
C PRO A 154 6.01 -5.34 9.04
N LEU A 155 5.89 -4.04 8.74
CA LEU A 155 4.76 -3.46 8.02
C LEU A 155 5.26 -2.70 6.80
N VAL A 156 4.58 -2.84 5.67
CA VAL A 156 4.76 -2.01 4.47
C VAL A 156 3.44 -1.31 4.17
N LEU A 157 3.37 -0.03 4.44
CA LEU A 157 2.12 0.73 4.30
C LEU A 157 2.30 1.88 3.31
N LEU A 158 1.26 2.12 2.51
CA LEU A 158 1.21 3.26 1.61
C LEU A 158 0.56 4.45 2.33
N ILE A 159 1.33 5.52 2.50
CA ILE A 159 0.84 6.79 3.03
C ILE A 159 0.25 7.60 1.89
N LYS A 160 -1.00 7.97 2.03
CA LYS A 160 -1.76 8.76 1.05
C LYS A 160 -2.14 10.09 1.68
N PRO A 161 -1.41 11.18 1.43
CA PRO A 161 -1.67 12.48 2.07
C PRO A 161 -3.13 12.93 1.99
N GLN A 162 -3.82 12.64 0.90
CA GLN A 162 -5.22 12.99 0.72
C GLN A 162 -6.19 12.34 1.73
N PHE A 163 -5.76 11.31 2.46
CA PHE A 163 -6.55 10.67 3.51
C PHE A 163 -6.02 10.99 4.92
N GLU A 164 -4.88 11.66 5.01
CA GLU A 164 -4.23 12.04 6.28
C GLU A 164 -4.46 13.50 6.65
N VAL A 165 -4.50 14.40 5.65
CA VAL A 165 -4.79 15.81 5.89
C VAL A 165 -6.28 16.05 6.16
N GLY A 166 -6.61 17.08 6.92
CA GLY A 166 -8.00 17.52 7.11
C GLY A 166 -8.63 18.01 5.81
N ARG A 167 -9.96 18.11 5.79
CA ARG A 167 -10.73 18.54 4.60
C ARG A 167 -10.26 19.87 3.99
N GLN A 168 -9.64 20.75 4.78
CA GLN A 168 -9.15 22.05 4.32
C GLN A 168 -7.87 21.95 3.47
N GLY A 169 -7.06 20.90 3.65
CA GLY A 169 -5.84 20.63 2.88
C GLY A 169 -6.07 19.99 1.50
N ILE A 170 -7.33 19.71 1.16
CA ILE A 170 -7.67 19.02 -0.08
C ILE A 170 -8.37 19.98 -1.03
N ARG A 171 -7.79 20.19 -2.23
CA ARG A 171 -8.43 20.92 -3.33
C ARG A 171 -8.68 19.96 -4.50
N GLU A 172 -9.95 19.79 -4.86
CA GLU A 172 -10.35 18.87 -5.95
C GLU A 172 -9.85 17.42 -5.75
N GLY A 173 -9.73 16.97 -4.49
CA GLY A 173 -9.23 15.63 -4.17
C GLY A 173 -7.70 15.50 -4.18
N VAL A 174 -6.95 16.61 -4.34
CA VAL A 174 -5.47 16.60 -4.41
C VAL A 174 -4.85 17.47 -3.33
N VAL A 175 -3.82 16.95 -2.67
CA VAL A 175 -2.96 17.69 -1.74
C VAL A 175 -1.81 18.30 -2.56
N ARG A 176 -1.94 19.59 -2.89
CA ARG A 176 -0.98 20.30 -3.75
C ARG A 176 0.16 20.94 -2.97
N ASP A 177 -0.08 21.28 -1.72
CA ASP A 177 0.90 21.90 -0.86
C ASP A 177 1.92 20.87 -0.35
N ALA A 178 3.20 21.20 -0.44
CA ALA A 178 4.27 20.31 -0.02
C ALA A 178 4.37 20.20 1.49
N ASP A 179 4.12 21.30 2.20
CA ASP A 179 4.13 21.31 3.66
C ASP A 179 2.99 20.45 4.22
N GLU A 180 1.78 20.56 3.63
CA GLU A 180 0.66 19.68 3.99
C GLU A 180 0.97 18.20 3.73
N ARG A 181 1.70 17.87 2.66
CA ARG A 181 2.17 16.50 2.42
C ARG A 181 3.17 16.04 3.46
N ALA A 182 4.13 16.91 3.82
CA ALA A 182 5.10 16.61 4.86
C ALA A 182 4.43 16.38 6.22
N GLU A 183 3.48 17.25 6.59
CA GLU A 183 2.68 17.09 7.82
C GLU A 183 1.90 15.77 7.83
N ALA A 184 1.30 15.39 6.70
CA ALA A 184 0.58 14.11 6.56
C ALA A 184 1.49 12.91 6.82
N ILE A 185 2.68 12.89 6.21
CA ILE A 185 3.65 11.82 6.43
C ILE A 185 4.08 11.80 7.90
N MET A 186 4.45 12.94 8.45
CA MET A 186 4.90 13.05 9.85
C MET A 186 3.82 12.62 10.84
N SER A 187 2.56 12.95 10.57
CA SER A 187 1.42 12.52 11.40
C SER A 187 1.32 11.00 11.48
N VAL A 188 1.48 10.31 10.34
CA VAL A 188 1.49 8.84 10.32
C VAL A 188 2.70 8.27 11.07
N LEU A 189 3.89 8.89 10.93
CA LEU A 189 5.09 8.44 11.64
C LEU A 189 4.94 8.59 13.15
N TRP A 190 4.35 9.69 13.62
CA TRP A 190 4.09 9.90 15.04
C TRP A 190 3.03 8.91 15.57
N ALA A 191 1.94 8.71 14.83
CA ALA A 191 0.92 7.72 15.21
C ALA A 191 1.49 6.30 15.27
N ALA A 192 2.40 5.95 14.37
CA ALA A 192 3.12 4.67 14.39
C ALA A 192 4.03 4.56 15.63
N HIS A 193 4.77 5.62 15.94
CA HIS A 193 5.64 5.69 17.12
C HIS A 193 4.85 5.54 18.41
N ASP A 194 3.70 6.18 18.52
CA ASP A 194 2.82 6.14 19.71
C ASP A 194 2.29 4.72 20.00
N VAL A 195 2.18 3.87 18.96
CA VAL A 195 1.81 2.46 19.11
C VAL A 195 3.01 1.50 19.15
N GLY A 196 4.23 2.04 19.27
CA GLY A 196 5.46 1.26 19.42
C GLY A 196 6.10 0.76 18.13
N LEU A 197 5.75 1.35 16.99
CA LEU A 197 6.39 1.08 15.71
C LEU A 197 7.46 2.13 15.39
N ALA A 198 8.53 1.74 14.70
CA ALA A 198 9.56 2.66 14.24
C ALA A 198 9.73 2.55 12.72
N ALA A 199 9.76 3.70 12.04
CA ALA A 199 9.98 3.73 10.61
C ALA A 199 11.44 3.39 10.27
N ASP A 200 11.62 2.49 9.32
CA ASP A 200 12.90 2.01 8.81
C ASP A 200 13.23 2.64 7.44
N THR A 201 12.26 2.67 6.55
CA THR A 201 12.40 3.21 5.20
C THR A 201 11.18 4.07 4.86
N ILE A 202 11.42 5.24 4.28
CA ILE A 202 10.39 6.09 3.69
C ILE A 202 10.84 6.47 2.29
N ALA A 203 10.01 6.20 1.28
CA ALA A 203 10.32 6.45 -0.11
C ALA A 203 9.09 6.96 -0.88
N PRO A 204 9.27 7.68 -2.00
CA PRO A 204 8.14 8.05 -2.85
C PRO A 204 7.57 6.80 -3.54
N SER A 205 6.26 6.78 -3.72
CA SER A 205 5.64 5.79 -4.60
C SER A 205 6.07 6.05 -6.06
N PRO A 206 6.38 4.99 -6.83
CA PRO A 206 6.73 5.16 -8.24
C PRO A 206 5.54 5.57 -9.10
N LEU A 207 4.34 5.49 -8.54
CA LEU A 207 3.08 5.82 -9.23
C LEU A 207 2.32 6.84 -8.41
N ALA A 208 1.82 7.85 -9.10
CA ALA A 208 0.85 8.76 -8.53
C ALA A 208 -0.49 8.04 -8.28
N GLY A 209 -1.15 8.41 -7.19
CA GLY A 209 -2.50 7.99 -6.87
C GLY A 209 -3.55 8.61 -7.78
N VAL A 210 -4.81 8.42 -7.41
CA VAL A 210 -5.96 9.00 -8.13
C VAL A 210 -5.83 10.53 -8.17
N HIS A 211 -6.18 11.11 -9.30
CA HIS A 211 -6.07 12.56 -9.60
C HIS A 211 -4.64 13.12 -9.52
N GLY A 212 -3.60 12.28 -9.50
CA GLY A 212 -2.20 12.71 -9.47
C GLY A 212 -1.66 13.01 -8.08
N ASN A 213 -2.30 12.53 -7.02
CA ASN A 213 -1.76 12.62 -5.66
C ASN A 213 -0.40 11.92 -5.56
N LEU A 214 0.56 12.57 -4.93
CA LEU A 214 1.81 11.93 -4.52
C LEU A 214 1.52 11.04 -3.32
N GLU A 215 2.02 9.82 -3.39
CA GLU A 215 1.88 8.80 -2.34
C GLU A 215 3.26 8.34 -1.89
N PHE A 216 3.38 7.84 -0.67
CA PHE A 216 4.65 7.50 -0.07
C PHE A 216 4.60 6.10 0.55
N LEU A 217 5.71 5.38 0.42
CA LEU A 217 5.90 4.05 0.97
C LEU A 217 6.58 4.19 2.34
N ALA A 218 6.02 3.58 3.37
CA ALA A 218 6.62 3.51 4.69
C ALA A 218 6.81 2.05 5.10
N VAL A 219 8.02 1.70 5.53
CA VAL A 219 8.35 0.40 6.10
C VAL A 219 8.62 0.58 7.58
N PHE A 220 7.95 -0.20 8.41
CA PHE A 220 8.16 -0.21 9.85
C PHE A 220 8.72 -1.56 10.27
N ARG A 221 9.71 -1.53 11.17
CA ARG A 221 10.36 -2.74 11.71
C ARG A 221 10.53 -2.66 13.22
N PRO A 222 10.51 -3.79 13.91
CA PRO A 222 10.56 -3.82 15.38
C PRO A 222 11.92 -3.41 15.97
N THR A 223 13.01 -3.63 15.26
CA THR A 223 14.38 -3.52 15.82
C THR A 223 15.28 -2.50 15.12
N VAL A 224 14.85 -1.97 13.99
CA VAL A 224 15.66 -1.12 13.12
C VAL A 224 14.83 0.06 12.64
N GLY A 225 14.49 0.97 13.50
CA GLY A 225 13.72 2.13 13.10
C GLY A 225 14.24 3.41 13.71
N ARG A 226 13.84 4.51 13.14
CA ARG A 226 14.19 5.86 13.61
C ARG A 226 12.99 6.49 14.29
N SER A 227 13.23 7.35 15.27
CA SER A 227 12.18 8.21 15.82
C SER A 227 11.67 9.17 14.73
N PRO A 228 10.43 9.65 14.80
CA PRO A 228 9.89 10.57 13.80
C PRO A 228 10.74 11.81 13.58
N THR A 229 11.33 12.36 14.63
CA THR A 229 12.23 13.54 14.53
C THR A 229 13.44 13.33 13.64
N GLN A 230 13.93 12.10 13.51
CA GLN A 230 15.07 11.78 12.64
C GLN A 230 14.69 11.70 11.15
N TRP A 231 13.40 11.77 10.86
CA TRP A 231 12.86 11.74 9.50
C TRP A 231 12.51 13.13 8.96
N THR A 232 12.49 14.18 9.79
CA THR A 232 11.98 15.51 9.42
C THR A 232 12.61 16.04 8.12
N GLU A 233 13.92 16.10 8.01
CA GLU A 233 14.61 16.61 6.81
C GLU A 233 14.34 15.73 5.58
N HIS A 234 14.33 14.41 5.76
CA HIS A 234 14.08 13.47 4.66
C HIS A 234 12.65 13.57 4.15
N VAL A 235 11.67 13.64 5.06
CA VAL A 235 10.25 13.79 4.72
C VAL A 235 10.01 15.12 4.02
N ASP A 236 10.62 16.21 4.50
CA ASP A 236 10.52 17.51 3.85
C ASP A 236 11.05 17.45 2.41
N ALA A 237 12.23 16.87 2.21
CA ALA A 237 12.80 16.69 0.88
C ALA A 237 11.90 15.83 -0.04
N LEU A 238 11.30 14.75 0.46
CA LEU A 238 10.39 13.90 -0.30
C LEU A 238 9.10 14.63 -0.68
N ALA A 239 8.52 15.37 0.26
CA ALA A 239 7.28 16.09 0.05
C ALA A 239 7.42 17.23 -0.97
N HIS A 240 8.60 17.86 -1.03
CA HIS A 240 8.92 18.93 -1.99
C HIS A 240 9.46 18.43 -3.33
N ALA A 241 9.80 17.15 -3.44
CA ALA A 241 10.21 16.58 -4.73
C ALA A 241 9.07 16.68 -5.75
N ARG A 242 9.40 17.07 -6.98
CA ARG A 242 8.42 17.03 -8.08
C ARG A 242 8.12 15.57 -8.35
N GLY A 243 6.84 15.22 -8.44
CA GLY A 243 6.40 13.88 -8.79
C GLY A 243 7.06 13.39 -10.08
N VAL A 244 7.39 12.10 -10.11
CA VAL A 244 7.98 11.40 -11.26
C VAL A 244 6.95 11.26 -12.39
#